data_c7b0a71d110c253fac48ce46e977e765
#
_entry.id   c7b0a71d110c253fac48ce46e977e765
#
_cell.length_a   1.000
_cell.length_b   1.000
_cell.length_c   1.000
_cell.angle_alpha   90.00
_cell.angle_beta   90.00
_cell.angle_gamma   90.00
#
_symmetry.space_group_name_H-M   'P 1'
#
loop_
_entity.id
_entity.type
_entity.pdbx_description
1 polymer ?
#
loop_
_entity_poly.entity_id
_entity_poly.type
_entity_poly.pdbx_seq_one_letter_code
_entity_poly.pdbx_strand_id
1 'polypeptide(L)'
;MAKLSQGTKLYWIKDATTVVAVDAVSISGISAQRDSIETTTLSDNAKTFAPGLMSPGSAQFTIQFDPSNTAHKDLHAAYVAGTQIKWALGWSDGTAAPTAVGSAFTLPTTRSFLSFEGFVSDVTFDFSLNSVVTSQVSVQVSGMPAISAKA
;
A
#
# COMPACT_ATOMS: atom_id res chain seq x y z
N MET A 1 -16.99 -12.13 8.20
CA MET A 1 -16.66 -13.16 7.19
C MET A 1 -15.40 -12.74 6.45
N ALA A 2 -14.48 -13.67 6.25
CA ALA A 2 -13.23 -13.39 5.51
C ALA A 2 -13.51 -13.09 4.05
N LYS A 3 -12.69 -12.26 3.42
CA LYS A 3 -12.80 -11.87 2.03
C LYS A 3 -11.69 -12.51 1.21
N LEU A 4 -12.01 -12.84 -0.04
CA LEU A 4 -11.00 -13.35 -0.98
C LEU A 4 -10.06 -12.22 -1.40
N SER A 5 -8.82 -12.55 -1.68
CA SER A 5 -7.86 -11.58 -2.22
C SER A 5 -8.04 -11.34 -3.72
N GLN A 6 -8.64 -12.27 -4.44
CA GLN A 6 -8.95 -12.09 -5.85
C GLN A 6 -9.98 -10.95 -6.02
N GLY A 7 -9.70 -10.03 -6.93
CA GLY A 7 -10.52 -8.83 -7.11
C GLY A 7 -10.00 -7.61 -6.35
N THR A 8 -8.93 -7.76 -5.59
CA THR A 8 -8.24 -6.66 -4.92
C THR A 8 -7.49 -5.82 -5.94
N LYS A 9 -7.56 -4.50 -5.82
CA LYS A 9 -6.96 -3.58 -6.76
C LYS A 9 -6.25 -2.46 -6.03
N LEU A 10 -5.08 -2.07 -6.53
CA LEU A 10 -4.27 -1.00 -5.94
C LEU A 10 -4.51 0.30 -6.71
N TYR A 11 -4.73 1.38 -5.97
CA TYR A 11 -4.91 2.73 -6.52
C TYR A 11 -3.92 3.68 -5.88
N TRP A 12 -3.48 4.67 -6.64
CA TRP A 12 -2.62 5.73 -6.11
C TRP A 12 -2.95 7.07 -6.78
N ILE A 13 -2.64 8.15 -6.08
CA ILE A 13 -2.92 9.51 -6.57
C ILE A 13 -1.73 10.01 -7.36
N LYS A 14 -1.94 10.26 -8.65
CA LYS A 14 -0.94 10.82 -9.55
C LYS A 14 -0.85 12.35 -9.40
N ASP A 15 -2.01 13.01 -9.36
CA ASP A 15 -2.13 14.46 -9.18
C ASP A 15 -3.38 14.78 -8.36
N ALA A 16 -3.71 16.08 -8.24
CA ALA A 16 -4.79 16.54 -7.38
C ALA A 16 -6.17 15.93 -7.70
N THR A 17 -6.38 15.45 -8.93
CA THR A 17 -7.69 14.95 -9.40
C THR A 17 -7.62 13.58 -10.07
N THR A 18 -6.42 13.03 -10.26
CA THR A 18 -6.22 11.79 -11.03
C THR A 18 -5.82 10.63 -10.13
N VAL A 19 -6.58 9.55 -10.18
CA VAL A 19 -6.27 8.27 -9.53
C VAL A 19 -5.83 7.28 -10.60
N VAL A 20 -4.70 6.62 -10.37
CA VAL A 20 -4.17 5.57 -11.25
C VAL A 20 -4.41 4.21 -10.59
N ALA A 21 -4.98 3.28 -11.36
CA ALA A 21 -5.20 1.91 -10.93
C ALA A 21 -4.08 1.01 -11.45
N VAL A 22 -3.59 0.13 -10.60
CA VAL A 22 -2.53 -0.84 -10.94
C VAL A 22 -3.00 -2.23 -10.58
N ASP A 23 -2.95 -3.14 -11.55
CA ASP A 23 -3.25 -4.54 -11.32
C ASP A 23 -1.98 -5.26 -10.85
N ALA A 24 -2.00 -5.74 -9.61
CA ALA A 24 -0.89 -6.44 -9.02
C ALA A 24 -1.16 -7.94 -8.96
N VAL A 25 -0.10 -8.73 -9.16
CA VAL A 25 -0.15 -10.19 -8.99
C VAL A 25 -0.20 -10.55 -7.51
N SER A 26 0.55 -9.83 -6.69
CA SER A 26 0.56 -10.02 -5.24
C SER A 26 0.90 -8.71 -4.53
N ILE A 27 0.37 -8.55 -3.33
CA ILE A 27 0.61 -7.38 -2.47
C ILE A 27 0.84 -7.88 -1.07
N SER A 28 1.89 -7.37 -0.41
CA SER A 28 2.24 -7.78 0.96
C SER A 28 2.99 -6.67 1.70
N GLY A 29 3.12 -6.82 3.00
CA GLY A 29 3.97 -5.97 3.83
C GLY A 29 3.36 -4.63 4.23
N ILE A 30 2.09 -4.38 3.95
CA ILE A 30 1.43 -3.14 4.40
C ILE A 30 1.23 -3.24 5.91
N SER A 31 2.15 -2.66 6.68
CA SER A 31 2.11 -2.77 8.13
C SER A 31 2.84 -1.60 8.78
N ALA A 32 2.56 -1.44 10.07
CA ALA A 32 3.34 -0.59 10.95
C ALA A 32 3.47 -1.34 12.28
N GLN A 33 4.69 -1.45 12.77
CA GLN A 33 4.99 -2.11 14.03
C GLN A 33 5.04 -1.09 15.15
N ARG A 34 4.53 -1.48 16.30
CA ARG A 34 4.61 -0.66 17.50
C ARG A 34 5.73 -1.18 18.38
N ASP A 35 6.60 -0.28 18.80
CA ASP A 35 7.62 -0.61 19.78
C ASP A 35 6.98 -0.81 21.15
N SER A 36 7.59 -1.67 21.96
CA SER A 36 7.20 -1.86 23.35
C SER A 36 8.29 -1.29 24.27
N ILE A 37 7.83 -0.58 25.29
CA ILE A 37 8.70 0.01 26.31
C ILE A 37 8.53 -0.82 27.58
N GLU A 38 9.60 -1.40 28.10
CA GLU A 38 9.55 -2.17 29.32
C GLU A 38 9.37 -1.23 30.52
N THR A 39 8.33 -1.48 31.31
CA THR A 39 8.00 -0.68 32.51
C THR A 39 8.07 -1.52 33.77
N THR A 40 8.70 -2.68 33.72
CA THR A 40 8.84 -3.61 34.85
C THR A 40 9.63 -2.96 36.00
N THR A 41 9.14 -3.08 37.23
CA THR A 41 9.82 -2.63 38.43
C THR A 41 10.30 -3.81 39.29
N LEU A 42 11.13 -3.53 40.28
CA LEU A 42 11.64 -4.57 41.19
C LEU A 42 10.56 -5.24 42.03
N SER A 43 9.40 -4.63 42.19
CA SER A 43 8.26 -5.20 42.90
C SER A 43 7.35 -6.07 42.03
N ASP A 44 7.59 -6.12 40.71
CA ASP A 44 6.76 -6.89 39.77
C ASP A 44 7.17 -8.36 39.74
N ASN A 45 6.19 -9.26 39.71
CA ASN A 45 6.42 -10.70 39.54
C ASN A 45 6.41 -11.12 38.07
N ALA A 46 6.03 -10.22 37.14
CA ALA A 46 6.00 -10.45 35.70
C ALA A 46 6.44 -9.19 34.99
N LYS A 47 6.96 -9.35 33.78
CA LYS A 47 7.35 -8.19 32.94
C LYS A 47 6.12 -7.42 32.47
N THR A 48 6.20 -6.10 32.55
CA THR A 48 5.16 -5.19 32.07
C THR A 48 5.72 -4.29 30.98
N PHE A 49 4.88 -3.97 30.00
CA PHE A 49 5.28 -3.19 28.84
C PHE A 49 4.24 -2.09 28.55
N ALA A 50 4.73 -0.95 28.09
CA ALA A 50 3.90 0.13 27.56
C ALA A 50 4.07 0.23 26.04
N PRO A 51 3.01 0.63 25.27
CA PRO A 51 3.15 0.82 23.84
C PRO A 51 4.01 2.05 23.52
N GLY A 52 4.94 1.90 22.58
CA GLY A 52 5.79 2.98 22.07
C GLY A 52 5.30 3.54 20.75
N LEU A 53 6.22 4.15 20.01
CA LEU A 53 5.92 4.72 18.70
C LEU A 53 5.70 3.63 17.64
N MET A 54 4.89 3.96 16.65
CA MET A 54 4.70 3.11 15.49
C MET A 54 5.85 3.30 14.50
N SER A 55 6.40 2.21 14.00
CA SER A 55 7.42 2.20 12.95
C SER A 55 6.84 1.59 11.69
N PRO A 56 6.56 2.38 10.64
CA PRO A 56 6.03 1.84 9.41
C PRO A 56 7.04 0.95 8.69
N GLY A 57 6.54 -0.11 8.05
CA GLY A 57 7.35 -1.03 7.26
C GLY A 57 7.36 -0.67 5.78
N SER A 58 7.78 -1.63 4.96
CA SER A 58 7.75 -1.52 3.51
C SER A 58 6.66 -2.41 2.95
N ALA A 59 5.79 -1.83 2.11
CA ALA A 59 4.86 -2.59 1.31
C ALA A 59 5.53 -3.04 0.03
N GLN A 60 5.21 -4.25 -0.43
CA GLN A 60 5.74 -4.80 -1.67
C GLN A 60 4.60 -5.32 -2.53
N PHE A 61 4.65 -5.02 -3.82
CA PHE A 61 3.72 -5.61 -4.77
C PHE A 61 4.45 -5.96 -6.06
N THR A 62 3.95 -7.00 -6.71
CA THR A 62 4.49 -7.52 -7.97
C THR A 62 3.49 -7.23 -9.08
N ILE A 63 3.98 -6.67 -10.18
CA ILE A 63 3.18 -6.40 -11.36
C ILE A 63 3.80 -7.09 -12.57
N GLN A 64 2.98 -7.40 -13.57
CA GLN A 64 3.45 -7.79 -14.89
C GLN A 64 3.64 -6.50 -15.68
N PHE A 65 4.88 -6.08 -15.84
CA PHE A 65 5.20 -4.76 -16.38
C PHE A 65 4.99 -4.71 -17.89
N ASP A 66 4.19 -3.76 -18.34
CA ASP A 66 3.95 -3.49 -19.75
C ASP A 66 4.34 -2.03 -20.05
N PRO A 67 5.40 -1.80 -20.83
CA PRO A 67 5.84 -0.45 -21.15
C PRO A 67 4.85 0.34 -22.01
N SER A 68 3.88 -0.31 -22.62
CA SER A 68 2.82 0.39 -23.33
C SER A 68 1.68 0.87 -22.43
N ASN A 69 1.60 0.33 -21.20
CA ASN A 69 0.57 0.71 -20.23
C ASN A 69 0.94 2.01 -19.52
N THR A 70 0.08 3.03 -19.64
CA THR A 70 0.31 4.34 -19.05
C THR A 70 0.46 4.28 -17.53
N ALA A 71 -0.32 3.42 -16.86
CA ALA A 71 -0.25 3.27 -15.39
C ALA A 71 1.14 2.79 -14.95
N HIS A 72 1.74 1.87 -15.68
CA HIS A 72 3.08 1.35 -15.36
C HIS A 72 4.16 2.40 -15.61
N LYS A 73 4.04 3.17 -16.68
CA LYS A 73 4.97 4.29 -16.95
C LYS A 73 4.86 5.36 -15.87
N ASP A 74 3.65 5.70 -15.45
CA ASP A 74 3.42 6.70 -14.40
C ASP A 74 3.99 6.24 -13.06
N LEU A 75 3.87 4.95 -12.75
CA LEU A 75 4.45 4.37 -11.55
C LEU A 75 5.98 4.47 -11.54
N HIS A 76 6.61 4.17 -12.67
CA HIS A 76 8.06 4.31 -12.82
C HIS A 76 8.49 5.77 -12.72
N ALA A 77 7.73 6.70 -13.30
CA ALA A 77 8.01 8.13 -13.19
C ALA A 77 7.91 8.62 -11.75
N ALA A 78 6.94 8.11 -10.98
CA ALA A 78 6.81 8.41 -9.56
C ALA A 78 8.00 7.89 -8.75
N TYR A 79 8.54 6.72 -9.11
CA TYR A 79 9.76 6.19 -8.50
C TYR A 79 10.96 7.11 -8.76
N VAL A 80 11.14 7.55 -10.00
CA VAL A 80 12.25 8.45 -10.34
C VAL A 80 12.13 9.81 -9.64
N ALA A 81 10.90 10.33 -9.52
CA ALA A 81 10.64 11.61 -8.84
C ALA A 81 10.85 11.54 -7.34
N GLY A 82 10.65 10.38 -6.72
CA GLY A 82 10.84 10.17 -5.29
C GLY A 82 9.83 10.91 -4.41
N THR A 83 8.67 11.26 -4.93
CA THR A 83 7.65 11.99 -4.18
C THR A 83 6.82 11.06 -3.32
N GLN A 84 6.34 11.57 -2.19
CA GLN A 84 5.42 10.85 -1.33
C GLN A 84 4.03 10.83 -1.96
N ILE A 85 3.42 9.65 -1.98
CA ILE A 85 2.16 9.37 -2.68
C ILE A 85 1.17 8.76 -1.70
N LYS A 86 -0.10 9.05 -1.91
CA LYS A 86 -1.19 8.38 -1.19
C LYS A 86 -1.66 7.16 -1.98
N TRP A 87 -1.82 6.05 -1.28
CA TRP A 87 -2.19 4.76 -1.83
C TRP A 87 -3.48 4.27 -1.21
N ALA A 88 -4.28 3.55 -1.98
CA ALA A 88 -5.47 2.88 -1.48
C ALA A 88 -5.58 1.51 -2.12
N LEU A 89 -5.78 0.49 -1.29
CA LEU A 89 -5.98 -0.88 -1.72
C LEU A 89 -7.46 -1.21 -1.58
N GLY A 90 -8.15 -1.39 -2.72
CA GLY A 90 -9.57 -1.74 -2.73
C GLY A 90 -9.74 -3.24 -2.59
N TRP A 91 -10.57 -3.64 -1.63
CA TRP A 91 -10.83 -5.05 -1.34
C TRP A 91 -11.84 -5.63 -2.32
N SER A 92 -11.99 -6.95 -2.29
CA SER A 92 -12.86 -7.69 -3.21
C SER A 92 -14.35 -7.62 -2.87
N ASP A 93 -14.74 -6.91 -1.83
CA ASP A 93 -16.14 -6.79 -1.40
C ASP A 93 -16.95 -5.75 -2.19
N GLY A 94 -16.36 -5.15 -3.20
CA GLY A 94 -17.01 -4.22 -4.11
C GLY A 94 -16.15 -3.98 -5.34
N THR A 95 -16.65 -3.17 -6.27
CA THR A 95 -15.96 -2.86 -7.53
C THR A 95 -15.75 -1.37 -7.75
N ALA A 96 -16.26 -0.52 -6.85
CA ALA A 96 -16.14 0.93 -6.98
C ALA A 96 -14.67 1.38 -6.88
N ALA A 97 -14.29 2.34 -7.71
CA ALA A 97 -12.96 2.94 -7.70
C ALA A 97 -12.98 4.23 -6.87
N PRO A 98 -11.90 4.54 -6.13
CA PRO A 98 -11.80 5.83 -5.44
C PRO A 98 -11.60 6.96 -6.45
N THR A 99 -11.95 8.17 -6.03
CA THR A 99 -11.66 9.39 -6.77
C THR A 99 -10.72 10.27 -5.96
N ALA A 100 -10.10 11.24 -6.61
CA ALA A 100 -9.19 12.18 -5.95
C ALA A 100 -9.74 13.60 -6.05
N VAL A 101 -9.73 14.30 -4.93
CA VAL A 101 -10.10 15.70 -4.85
C VAL A 101 -9.07 16.40 -3.95
N GLY A 102 -8.40 17.43 -4.47
CA GLY A 102 -7.40 18.17 -3.72
C GLY A 102 -6.24 17.32 -3.21
N SER A 103 -5.78 16.38 -4.02
CA SER A 103 -4.72 15.41 -3.68
C SER A 103 -5.07 14.48 -2.52
N ALA A 104 -6.34 14.26 -2.25
CA ALA A 104 -6.84 13.33 -1.25
C ALA A 104 -7.83 12.34 -1.86
N PHE A 105 -7.87 11.12 -1.34
CA PHE A 105 -8.84 10.13 -1.78
C PHE A 105 -10.25 10.46 -1.27
N THR A 106 -11.22 10.31 -2.17
CA THR A 106 -12.63 10.15 -1.82
C THR A 106 -12.96 8.68 -1.99
N LEU A 107 -13.09 7.96 -0.87
CA LEU A 107 -13.31 6.52 -0.89
C LEU A 107 -14.81 6.21 -0.93
N PRO A 108 -15.26 5.37 -1.89
CA PRO A 108 -16.65 4.94 -1.91
C PRO A 108 -17.00 4.11 -0.68
N THR A 109 -18.23 4.25 -0.19
CA THR A 109 -18.73 3.47 0.95
C THR A 109 -19.19 2.07 0.55
N THR A 110 -19.24 1.77 -0.74
CA THR A 110 -19.68 0.48 -1.29
C THR A 110 -18.59 -0.57 -1.35
N ARG A 111 -17.38 -0.23 -0.92
CA ARG A 111 -16.20 -1.09 -0.93
C ARG A 111 -15.29 -0.75 0.24
N SER A 112 -14.64 -1.77 0.80
CA SER A 112 -13.63 -1.55 1.84
C SER A 112 -12.30 -1.16 1.22
N PHE A 113 -11.55 -0.30 1.90
CA PHE A 113 -10.23 0.16 1.45
C PHE A 113 -9.23 0.13 2.59
N LEU A 114 -7.99 -0.18 2.26
CA LEU A 114 -6.83 0.01 3.12
C LEU A 114 -6.00 1.14 2.52
N SER A 115 -5.89 2.26 3.22
CA SER A 115 -5.16 3.43 2.72
C SER A 115 -3.89 3.67 3.53
N PHE A 116 -2.86 4.13 2.84
CA PHE A 116 -1.58 4.47 3.45
C PHE A 116 -0.86 5.49 2.59
N GLU A 117 0.15 6.12 3.16
CA GLU A 117 1.05 7.02 2.42
C GLU A 117 2.44 6.41 2.34
N GLY A 118 3.17 6.72 1.28
CA GLY A 118 4.53 6.29 1.13
C GLY A 118 5.10 6.69 -0.21
N PHE A 119 6.41 6.54 -0.34
CA PHE A 119 7.10 6.76 -1.61
C PHE A 119 7.63 5.43 -2.15
N VAL A 120 7.75 5.35 -3.47
CA VAL A 120 8.33 4.18 -4.13
C VAL A 120 9.84 4.21 -3.86
N SER A 121 10.32 3.21 -3.14
CA SER A 121 11.72 3.13 -2.75
C SER A 121 12.55 2.31 -3.74
N ASP A 122 11.94 1.33 -4.41
CA ASP A 122 12.64 0.47 -5.35
C ASP A 122 11.66 -0.10 -6.39
N VAL A 123 12.16 -0.23 -7.62
CA VAL A 123 11.46 -0.92 -8.71
C VAL A 123 12.46 -1.84 -9.37
N THR A 124 12.27 -3.15 -9.26
CA THR A 124 13.14 -4.14 -9.88
C THR A 124 12.43 -4.80 -11.06
N PHE A 125 13.20 -5.25 -12.03
CA PHE A 125 12.67 -5.97 -13.19
C PHE A 125 13.27 -7.36 -13.25
N ASP A 126 12.45 -8.34 -13.59
CA ASP A 126 12.86 -9.74 -13.76
C ASP A 126 12.51 -10.21 -15.16
N PHE A 127 13.52 -10.68 -15.88
CA PHE A 127 13.41 -11.18 -17.23
C PHE A 127 13.79 -12.65 -17.23
N SER A 128 12.81 -13.55 -17.31
CA SER A 128 13.04 -14.99 -17.29
C SER A 128 12.51 -15.64 -18.56
N LEU A 129 13.18 -16.70 -18.99
CA LEU A 129 12.75 -17.48 -20.15
C LEU A 129 11.39 -18.12 -19.88
N ASN A 130 10.50 -18.10 -20.88
CA ASN A 130 9.14 -18.66 -20.80
C ASN A 130 8.26 -18.00 -19.74
N SER A 131 8.52 -16.73 -19.41
CA SER A 131 7.65 -15.96 -18.51
C SER A 131 7.50 -14.53 -18.99
N VAL A 132 6.49 -13.84 -18.46
CA VAL A 132 6.30 -12.42 -18.73
C VAL A 132 7.27 -11.59 -17.90
N VAL A 133 7.55 -10.37 -18.33
CA VAL A 133 8.37 -9.44 -17.53
C VAL A 133 7.61 -9.07 -16.27
N THR A 134 8.21 -9.32 -15.12
CA THR A 134 7.65 -8.95 -13.82
C THR A 134 8.47 -7.84 -13.21
N SER A 135 7.80 -7.00 -12.43
CA SER A 135 8.44 -5.92 -11.68
C SER A 135 7.99 -6.01 -10.23
N GLN A 136 8.95 -6.03 -9.33
CA GLN A 136 8.67 -5.91 -7.91
C GLN A 136 8.86 -4.47 -7.48
N VAL A 137 7.80 -3.87 -6.96
CA VAL A 137 7.78 -2.50 -6.50
C VAL A 137 7.75 -2.49 -4.99
N SER A 138 8.69 -1.77 -4.38
CA SER A 138 8.76 -1.59 -2.93
C SER A 138 8.37 -0.15 -2.60
N VAL A 139 7.47 0.00 -1.63
CA VAL A 139 6.99 1.30 -1.15
C VAL A 139 7.33 1.42 0.32
N GLN A 140 8.10 2.45 0.69
CA GLN A 140 8.34 2.76 2.10
C GLN A 140 7.09 3.44 2.65
N VAL A 141 6.38 2.76 3.54
CA VAL A 141 5.17 3.28 4.17
C VAL A 141 5.56 4.37 5.16
N SER A 142 4.84 5.49 5.12
CA SER A 142 4.99 6.59 6.06
C SER A 142 3.70 6.75 6.84
N GLY A 143 3.80 6.77 8.16
CA GLY A 143 2.64 6.86 9.03
C GLY A 143 1.93 5.52 9.20
N MET A 144 0.71 5.57 9.68
CA MET A 144 -0.07 4.38 10.04
C MET A 144 -1.09 4.07 8.94
N PRO A 145 -1.14 2.83 8.43
CA PRO A 145 -2.21 2.43 7.51
C PRO A 145 -3.58 2.50 8.17
N ALA A 146 -4.59 2.89 7.41
CA ALA A 146 -5.96 3.03 7.89
C ALA A 146 -6.90 2.15 7.09
N ILE A 147 -7.89 1.57 7.77
CA ILE A 147 -8.93 0.75 7.15
C ILE A 147 -10.23 1.55 7.10
N SER A 148 -10.81 1.64 5.90
CA SER A 148 -12.14 2.19 5.68
C SER A 148 -13.07 1.05 5.30
N ALA A 149 -13.97 0.66 6.19
CA ALA A 149 -14.86 -0.46 5.97
C ALA A 149 -16.04 -0.07 5.08
N LYS A 150 -16.54 -1.03 4.32
CA LYS A 150 -17.77 -0.90 3.54
C LYS A 150 -18.95 -0.63 4.48
N ALA A 151 -19.68 0.39 4.16
CA ALA A 151 -20.85 0.80 4.94
C ALA A 151 -22.14 0.11 4.45
#